data_bd01caa4c3a43bab54c755391586d30b
#
_entry.id   bd01caa4c3a43bab54c755391586d30b
#
_cell.length_a   1.000
_cell.length_b   1.000
_cell.length_c   1.000
_cell.angle_alpha   90.00
_cell.angle_beta   90.00
_cell.angle_gamma   90.00
#
_symmetry.space_group_name_H-M   'P 1'
#
loop_
_entity.id
_entity.type
_entity.pdbx_description
1 polymer ?
#
loop_
_entity_poly.entity_id
_entity_poly.type
_entity_poly.pdbx_seq_one_letter_code
_entity_poly.pdbx_strand_id
1 'polypeptide(L)'
;MKAETTFELIGDLIGIDAVIVGPTGRADVTLILDTAAVMTTVVPSVAELIGYTPAHRVGLTVTRTAAADEHGYIVRSEVSTLGFTLPNHRLVVADLGYGIDGLLGINFLRHFNIEIRFADRRILVENITP
;
A
#
# COMPACT_ATOMS: atom_id res chain seq x y z
N MET A 1 -5.54 6.55 19.61
CA MET A 1 -6.60 5.75 19.01
C MET A 1 -6.06 4.40 18.58
N LYS A 2 -6.80 3.36 18.81
CA LYS A 2 -6.41 1.98 18.48
C LYS A 2 -7.43 1.36 17.56
N ALA A 3 -6.95 0.49 16.68
CA ALA A 3 -7.79 -0.29 15.79
C ALA A 3 -7.31 -1.73 15.78
N GLU A 4 -8.18 -2.62 15.40
CA GLU A 4 -7.89 -4.03 15.23
C GLU A 4 -8.46 -4.48 13.89
N THR A 5 -7.67 -5.21 13.14
CA THR A 5 -8.10 -5.74 11.85
C THR A 5 -7.61 -7.18 11.69
N THR A 6 -8.23 -7.90 10.77
CA THR A 6 -7.79 -9.23 10.40
C THR A 6 -6.89 -9.18 9.18
N PHE A 7 -6.13 -10.23 8.97
CA PHE A 7 -5.35 -10.41 7.76
C PHE A 7 -5.47 -11.84 7.25
N GLU A 8 -5.08 -12.05 6.02
CA GLU A 8 -4.98 -13.39 5.44
C GLU A 8 -3.54 -13.66 5.01
N LEU A 9 -3.16 -14.92 4.98
CA LEU A 9 -1.89 -15.33 4.39
C LEU A 9 -2.10 -15.66 2.93
N ILE A 10 -1.32 -14.99 2.08
CA ILE A 10 -1.27 -15.25 0.63
C ILE A 10 0.08 -15.92 0.40
N GLY A 11 0.08 -17.25 0.36
CA GLY A 11 1.32 -17.99 0.53
C GLY A 11 1.91 -17.69 1.90
N ASP A 12 3.13 -17.19 1.94
CA ASP A 12 3.81 -16.79 3.18
C ASP A 12 3.75 -15.27 3.42
N LEU A 13 2.94 -14.55 2.65
CA LEU A 13 2.84 -13.09 2.73
C LEU A 13 1.58 -12.69 3.48
N ILE A 14 1.67 -11.59 4.21
CA ILE A 14 0.52 -11.02 4.94
C ILE A 14 -0.23 -10.08 4.01
N GLY A 15 -1.47 -10.46 3.66
CA GLY A 15 -2.36 -9.66 2.84
C GLY A 15 -3.36 -8.92 3.71
N ILE A 16 -3.52 -7.62 3.48
CA ILE A 16 -4.46 -6.76 4.21
C ILE A 16 -5.36 -6.02 3.24
N ASP A 17 -6.60 -5.84 3.64
CA ASP A 17 -7.57 -5.09 2.85
C ASP A 17 -7.26 -3.60 2.90
N ALA A 18 -7.39 -2.93 1.77
CA ALA A 18 -7.20 -1.51 1.66
C ALA A 18 -8.17 -0.92 0.64
N VAL A 19 -8.43 0.38 0.78
CA VAL A 19 -9.20 1.15 -0.18
C VAL A 19 -8.33 2.31 -0.65
N ILE A 20 -8.21 2.48 -1.95
CA ILE A 20 -7.44 3.55 -2.57
C ILE A 20 -8.39 4.40 -3.38
N VAL A 21 -8.40 5.70 -3.12
CA VAL A 21 -9.26 6.65 -3.82
C VAL A 21 -8.42 7.44 -4.81
N GLY A 22 -8.81 7.36 -6.07
CA GLY A 22 -8.17 8.08 -7.17
C GLY A 22 -9.07 9.13 -7.79
N PRO A 23 -8.63 9.76 -8.89
CA PRO A 23 -9.36 10.86 -9.53
C PRO A 23 -10.77 10.51 -10.02
N THR A 24 -11.02 9.26 -10.42
CA THR A 24 -12.30 8.87 -11.02
C THR A 24 -13.06 7.81 -10.24
N GLY A 25 -12.51 7.34 -9.12
CA GLY A 25 -13.16 6.30 -8.34
C GLY A 25 -12.27 5.73 -7.26
N ARG A 26 -12.68 4.61 -6.72
CA ARG A 26 -11.94 3.92 -5.68
C ARG A 26 -11.79 2.44 -6.01
N ALA A 27 -10.76 1.84 -5.48
CA ALA A 27 -10.50 0.42 -5.62
C ALA A 27 -10.38 -0.23 -4.24
N ASP A 28 -11.05 -1.37 -4.09
CA ASP A 28 -10.83 -2.28 -2.97
C ASP A 28 -9.72 -3.24 -3.38
N VAL A 29 -8.62 -3.23 -2.65
CA VAL A 29 -7.42 -3.99 -3.01
C VAL A 29 -6.91 -4.78 -1.82
N THR A 30 -6.08 -5.77 -2.09
CA THR A 30 -5.30 -6.47 -1.08
C THR A 30 -3.85 -6.03 -1.24
N LEU A 31 -3.31 -5.41 -0.20
CA LEU A 31 -1.91 -5.00 -0.16
C LEU A 31 -1.11 -5.99 0.69
N ILE A 32 0.09 -6.27 0.25
CA ILE A 32 1.04 -7.07 1.03
C ILE A 32 1.71 -6.14 2.04
N LEU A 33 1.65 -6.50 3.32
CA LEU A 33 2.37 -5.76 4.37
C LEU A 33 3.86 -6.02 4.20
N ASP A 34 4.62 -4.97 3.86
CA ASP A 34 6.01 -5.12 3.49
C ASP A 34 6.88 -4.06 4.17
N THR A 35 7.50 -4.43 5.27
CA THR A 35 8.41 -3.56 6.02
C THR A 35 9.73 -3.30 5.29
N ALA A 36 10.02 -4.06 4.24
CA ALA A 36 11.20 -3.84 3.40
C ALA A 36 10.93 -2.83 2.28
N ALA A 37 9.66 -2.53 1.99
CA ALA A 37 9.30 -1.52 1.00
C ALA A 37 9.29 -0.13 1.65
N VAL A 38 10.06 0.80 1.11
CA VAL A 38 10.08 2.19 1.60
C VAL A 38 8.76 2.88 1.30
N MET A 39 8.23 2.65 0.11
CA MET A 39 7.02 3.31 -0.40
C MET A 39 5.90 2.31 -0.64
N THR A 40 4.69 2.70 -0.26
CA THR A 40 3.48 2.00 -0.67
C THR A 40 3.40 2.03 -2.19
N THR A 41 3.10 0.90 -2.79
CA THR A 41 3.13 0.73 -4.25
C THR A 41 1.88 0.00 -4.71
N VAL A 42 1.31 0.42 -5.82
CA VAL A 42 0.26 -0.32 -6.53
C VAL A 42 0.69 -0.60 -7.96
N VAL A 43 0.17 -1.68 -8.52
CA VAL A 43 0.42 -2.03 -9.92
C VAL A 43 -0.33 -1.08 -10.86
N PRO A 44 0.16 -0.89 -12.10
CA PRO A 44 -0.48 0.04 -13.05
C PRO A 44 -1.95 -0.23 -13.30
N SER A 45 -2.38 -1.48 -13.34
CA SER A 45 -3.79 -1.82 -13.57
C SER A 45 -4.72 -1.29 -12.49
N VAL A 46 -4.28 -1.26 -11.25
CA VAL A 46 -5.03 -0.68 -10.13
C VAL A 46 -5.10 0.84 -10.28
N ALA A 47 -3.97 1.48 -10.57
CA ALA A 47 -3.91 2.93 -10.74
C ALA A 47 -4.79 3.40 -11.89
N GLU A 48 -4.77 2.72 -13.02
CA GLU A 48 -5.58 3.06 -14.18
C GLU A 48 -7.08 2.91 -13.89
N LEU A 49 -7.46 1.88 -13.15
CA LEU A 49 -8.85 1.63 -12.78
C LEU A 49 -9.47 2.81 -12.03
N ILE A 50 -8.70 3.53 -11.25
CA ILE A 50 -9.16 4.67 -10.44
C ILE A 50 -8.77 6.02 -11.02
N GLY A 51 -8.27 6.03 -12.24
CA GLY A 51 -8.10 7.24 -13.04
C GLY A 51 -6.73 7.89 -12.98
N TYR A 52 -5.73 7.24 -12.41
CA TYR A 52 -4.36 7.75 -12.47
C TYR A 52 -3.71 7.46 -13.82
N THR A 53 -2.98 8.44 -14.30
CA THR A 53 -2.11 8.34 -15.46
C THR A 53 -0.76 8.97 -15.11
N PRO A 54 0.29 8.77 -15.91
CA PRO A 54 1.57 9.46 -15.68
C PRO A 54 1.46 10.98 -15.61
N ALA A 55 0.42 11.58 -16.18
CA ALA A 55 0.17 13.03 -16.10
C ALA A 55 -0.12 13.49 -14.66
N HIS A 56 -0.59 12.62 -13.79
CA HIS A 56 -0.86 12.93 -12.38
C HIS A 56 0.38 12.85 -11.48
N ARG A 57 1.52 12.48 -12.05
CA ARG A 57 2.73 12.25 -11.25
C ARG A 57 3.19 13.50 -10.51
N VAL A 58 3.62 13.29 -9.29
CA VAL A 58 4.32 14.31 -8.48
C VAL A 58 5.79 13.97 -8.33
N GLY A 59 6.23 12.86 -8.90
CA GLY A 59 7.62 12.43 -8.90
C GLY A 59 7.81 11.17 -9.71
N LEU A 60 9.07 10.82 -9.91
CA LEU A 60 9.48 9.57 -10.55
C LEU A 60 10.31 8.75 -9.58
N THR A 61 10.28 7.45 -9.75
CA THR A 61 11.05 6.54 -8.92
C THR A 61 11.61 5.39 -9.74
N VAL A 62 12.68 4.80 -9.23
CA VAL A 62 13.27 3.58 -9.76
C VAL A 62 13.38 2.59 -8.61
N THR A 63 12.74 1.44 -8.76
CA THR A 63 12.86 0.34 -7.82
C THR A 63 13.83 -0.67 -8.37
N ARG A 64 14.87 -0.98 -7.61
CA ARG A 64 15.86 -1.96 -8.02
C ARG A 64 15.49 -3.33 -7.50
N THR A 65 15.46 -4.29 -8.41
CA THR A 65 15.24 -5.70 -8.11
C THR A 65 16.46 -6.49 -8.57
N ALA A 66 16.51 -7.77 -8.19
CA ALA A 66 17.59 -8.66 -8.64
C ALA A 66 17.61 -8.87 -10.16
N ALA A 67 16.46 -8.69 -10.81
CA ALA A 67 16.31 -8.95 -12.24
C ALA A 67 16.52 -7.69 -13.10
N ALA A 68 16.05 -6.53 -12.64
CA ALA A 68 16.07 -5.30 -13.41
C ALA A 68 15.70 -4.10 -12.54
N ASP A 69 15.90 -2.90 -13.09
CA ASP A 69 15.36 -1.67 -12.50
C ASP A 69 13.93 -1.47 -13.01
N GLU A 70 12.99 -1.28 -12.07
CA GLU A 70 11.61 -0.98 -12.39
C GLU A 70 11.37 0.52 -12.24
N HIS A 71 10.94 1.14 -13.33
CA HIS A 71 10.59 2.56 -13.33
C HIS A 71 9.14 2.75 -12.97
N GLY A 72 8.88 3.71 -12.11
CA GLY A 72 7.54 4.04 -11.68
C GLY A 72 7.35 5.54 -11.53
N TYR A 73 6.14 5.92 -11.24
CA TYR A 73 5.83 7.31 -10.91
C TYR A 73 5.07 7.38 -9.59
N ILE A 74 5.12 8.55 -8.97
CA ILE A 74 4.51 8.80 -7.67
C ILE A 74 3.28 9.67 -7.88
N VAL A 75 2.18 9.28 -7.24
CA VAL A 75 0.95 10.08 -7.17
C VAL A 75 0.60 10.31 -5.69
N ARG A 76 -0.31 11.24 -5.44
CA ARG A 76 -0.90 11.42 -4.13
C ARG A 76 -2.29 10.83 -4.14
N SER A 77 -2.63 10.06 -3.11
CA SER A 77 -3.89 9.32 -3.06
C SER A 77 -4.37 9.22 -1.61
N GLU A 78 -5.66 9.06 -1.44
CA GLU A 78 -6.21 8.69 -0.15
C GLU A 78 -6.11 7.17 0.01
N VAL A 79 -5.46 6.73 1.08
CA VAL A 79 -5.28 5.30 1.37
C VAL A 79 -5.88 4.98 2.72
N SER A 80 -6.82 4.04 2.74
CA SER A 80 -7.46 3.55 3.96
C SER A 80 -7.14 2.09 4.16
N THR A 81 -6.51 1.78 5.26
CA THR A 81 -6.22 0.39 5.66
C THR A 81 -5.89 0.36 7.15
N LEU A 82 -5.88 -0.82 7.74
CA LEU A 82 -5.53 -1.01 9.15
C LEU A 82 -6.41 -0.18 10.11
N GLY A 83 -7.60 0.24 9.67
CA GLY A 83 -8.51 1.04 10.48
C GLY A 83 -8.26 2.55 10.42
N PHE A 84 -7.34 3.01 9.56
CA PHE A 84 -6.98 4.43 9.45
C PHE A 84 -6.97 4.88 8.00
N THR A 85 -7.17 6.18 7.79
CA THR A 85 -7.13 6.82 6.48
C THR A 85 -6.04 7.88 6.47
N LEU A 86 -5.12 7.79 5.50
CA LEU A 86 -4.14 8.84 5.24
C LEU A 86 -4.50 9.54 3.94
N PRO A 87 -4.92 10.82 4.01
CA PRO A 87 -5.16 11.62 2.80
C PRO A 87 -3.83 12.06 2.19
N ASN A 88 -3.82 12.28 0.89
CA ASN A 88 -2.62 12.76 0.16
C ASN A 88 -1.38 11.90 0.41
N HIS A 89 -1.56 10.62 0.58
CA HIS A 89 -0.47 9.68 0.79
C HIS A 89 0.31 9.47 -0.51
N ARG A 90 1.63 9.43 -0.41
CA ARG A 90 2.49 9.16 -1.57
C ARG A 90 2.40 7.69 -1.93
N LEU A 91 2.06 7.44 -3.17
CA LEU A 91 1.81 6.11 -3.70
C LEU A 91 2.63 5.93 -4.98
N VAL A 92 3.44 4.90 -5.02
CA VAL A 92 4.20 4.53 -6.23
C VAL A 92 3.32 3.69 -7.13
N VAL A 93 3.33 3.98 -8.41
CA VAL A 93 2.73 3.14 -9.45
C VAL A 93 3.87 2.46 -10.21
N ALA A 94 4.00 1.17 -10.04
CA ALA A 94 5.05 0.38 -10.67
C ALA A 94 4.62 -1.07 -10.80
N ASP A 95 5.14 -1.75 -11.81
CA ASP A 95 4.91 -3.18 -11.99
C ASP A 95 5.68 -3.96 -10.94
N LEU A 96 5.00 -4.88 -10.26
CA LEU A 96 5.58 -5.73 -9.23
C LEU A 96 5.84 -7.17 -9.70
N GLY A 97 5.44 -7.48 -10.93
CA GLY A 97 5.74 -8.77 -11.57
C GLY A 97 4.98 -9.98 -11.06
N TYR A 98 4.07 -9.80 -10.09
CA TYR A 98 3.25 -10.87 -9.52
C TYR A 98 1.78 -10.51 -9.63
N GLY A 99 0.90 -11.49 -9.43
CA GLY A 99 -0.54 -11.26 -9.42
C GLY A 99 -1.04 -10.62 -8.11
N ILE A 100 -0.35 -9.60 -7.60
CA ILE A 100 -0.72 -8.85 -6.41
C ILE A 100 -1.12 -7.43 -6.79
N ASP A 101 -1.96 -6.81 -5.96
CA ASP A 101 -2.42 -5.44 -6.20
C ASP A 101 -1.37 -4.41 -5.81
N GLY A 102 -0.61 -4.68 -4.79
CA GLY A 102 0.41 -3.75 -4.32
C GLY A 102 1.04 -4.13 -2.99
N LEU A 103 1.88 -3.21 -2.50
CA LEU A 103 2.61 -3.35 -1.24
C LEU A 103 2.25 -2.19 -0.32
N LEU A 104 2.04 -2.47 0.96
CA LEU A 104 1.94 -1.43 1.98
C LEU A 104 3.32 -1.21 2.58
N GLY A 105 3.89 -0.05 2.32
CA GLY A 105 5.27 0.26 2.68
C GLY A 105 5.43 1.05 3.97
N ILE A 106 6.67 1.31 4.32
CA ILE A 106 7.06 2.01 5.54
C ILE A 106 6.51 3.43 5.57
N ASN A 107 6.34 4.10 4.43
CA ASN A 107 5.79 5.45 4.42
C ASN A 107 4.36 5.53 4.99
N PHE A 108 3.62 4.42 4.96
CA PHE A 108 2.34 4.30 5.68
C PHE A 108 2.56 3.78 7.10
N LEU A 109 3.26 2.67 7.23
CA LEU A 109 3.38 1.92 8.49
C LEU A 109 4.06 2.72 9.61
N ARG A 110 4.95 3.64 9.26
CA ARG A 110 5.71 4.44 10.25
C ARG A 110 4.83 5.36 11.11
N HIS A 111 3.59 5.58 10.71
CA HIS A 111 2.64 6.40 11.48
C HIS A 111 2.01 5.64 12.64
N PHE A 112 2.28 4.34 12.77
CA PHE A 112 1.58 3.45 13.70
C PHE A 112 2.54 2.54 14.43
N ASN A 113 2.13 2.13 15.63
CA ASN A 113 2.65 0.95 16.28
C ASN A 113 1.80 -0.23 15.83
N ILE A 114 2.41 -1.31 15.42
CA ILE A 114 1.72 -2.46 14.84
C ILE A 114 2.15 -3.73 15.58
N GLU A 115 1.17 -4.48 16.04
CA GLU A 115 1.38 -5.80 16.62
C GLU A 115 0.72 -6.84 15.72
N ILE A 116 1.50 -7.80 15.23
CA ILE A 116 1.01 -8.88 14.39
C ILE A 116 0.83 -10.13 15.24
N ARG A 117 -0.39 -10.63 15.27
CA ARG A 117 -0.77 -11.84 16.01
C ARG A 117 -1.09 -12.94 15.02
N PHE A 118 -0.13 -13.79 14.74
CA PHE A 118 -0.27 -14.83 13.73
C PHE A 118 -1.30 -15.90 14.11
N ALA A 119 -1.35 -16.27 15.38
CA ALA A 119 -2.28 -17.30 15.82
C ALA A 119 -3.75 -16.96 15.53
N ASP A 120 -4.08 -15.68 15.73
CA ASP A 120 -5.45 -15.16 15.57
C ASP A 120 -5.69 -14.53 14.21
N ARG A 121 -4.67 -14.39 13.39
CA ARG A 121 -4.72 -13.65 12.11
C ARG A 121 -5.21 -12.22 12.30
N ARG A 122 -4.67 -11.54 13.31
CA ARG A 122 -5.05 -10.17 13.68
C ARG A 122 -3.86 -9.24 13.70
N ILE A 123 -4.14 -7.98 13.41
CA ILE A 123 -3.19 -6.88 13.53
C ILE A 123 -3.81 -5.83 14.45
N LEU A 124 -3.08 -5.49 15.51
CA LEU A 124 -3.45 -4.39 16.39
C LEU A 124 -2.65 -3.17 15.97
N VAL A 125 -3.32 -2.04 15.84
CA VAL A 125 -2.75 -0.82 15.29
C VAL A 125 -3.03 0.33 16.24
N GLU A 126 -1.99 1.08 16.55
CA GLU A 126 -2.09 2.25 17.42
C GLU A 126 -1.47 3.45 16.71
N ASN A 127 -2.22 4.54 16.64
CA ASN A 127 -1.73 5.79 16.08
C ASN A 127 -0.66 6.39 17.01
N ILE A 128 0.52 6.68 16.47
CA ILE A 128 1.62 7.29 17.21
C ILE A 128 1.43 8.80 17.38
N THR A 129 0.73 9.43 16.45
CA THR A 129 0.57 10.88 16.44
C THR A 129 -0.29 11.34 17.62
N PRO A 130 0.19 12.29 18.42
CA PRO A 130 -0.60 12.85 19.51
C PRO A 130 -1.86 13.53 19.02
#